data_866d1c905143bf6112439d3ed59c4bca
#
_entry.id   866d1c905143bf6112439d3ed59c4bca
#
_cell.length_a   1.000
_cell.length_b   1.000
_cell.length_c   1.000
_cell.angle_alpha   90.00
_cell.angle_beta   90.00
_cell.angle_gamma   90.00
#
_symmetry.space_group_name_H-M   'P 1'
#
loop_
_entity.id
_entity.type
_entity.pdbx_description
1 polymer ?
#
loop_
_entity_poly.entity_id
_entity_poly.type
_entity_poly.pdbx_seq_one_letter_code
_entity_poly.pdbx_strand_id
1 'polypeptide(L)'
;MIPAIGEFDLHMHSHFSDGTLAPSDLVQRVAKAGVKVMALTDHDTIAGLSEARAEADRQGIALVSGVELTCDWNGRMIHLVGLGFDENHPAFPAYMQHLIDLRYKRAEKIAERLEKKGVASHILETAKRFAGEGQIGRPHFAQALIELGKVTSMQEAFDNYLGQGCPGDVKAEWPTLEQGVQLIKAAGGMAILAHPTKYNMTFTKLRELMSDLLDAGGDGLEVAYPGVTPGHQHELLKLASRSECWVSAGSDFHSPDQRWTSLGRYPLFDAERVVVERLCA
;
A
#
# COMPACT_ATOMS: atom_id res chain seq x y z
N MET A 1 9.71 21.15 13.31
CA MET A 1 8.96 20.68 14.50
C MET A 1 8.40 19.31 14.13
N ILE A 2 8.69 18.29 14.92
CA ILE A 2 8.21 16.92 14.66
C ILE A 2 6.69 16.91 14.82
N PRO A 3 5.91 16.42 13.83
CA PRO A 3 4.46 16.39 13.91
C PRO A 3 4.01 15.39 14.98
N ALA A 4 2.95 15.74 15.70
CA ALA A 4 2.34 14.84 16.68
C ALA A 4 1.61 13.68 15.98
N ILE A 5 1.37 12.60 16.71
CA ILE A 5 0.53 11.48 16.21
C ILE A 5 -0.85 12.03 15.84
N GLY A 6 -1.29 11.70 14.61
CA GLY A 6 -2.51 12.25 14.00
C GLY A 6 -2.28 13.50 13.14
N GLU A 7 -1.10 14.13 13.22
CA GLU A 7 -0.70 15.22 12.33
C GLU A 7 0.10 14.70 11.10
N PHE A 8 0.37 13.42 11.01
CA PHE A 8 0.98 12.79 9.84
C PHE A 8 0.17 11.58 9.38
N ASP A 9 0.33 11.20 8.12
CA ASP A 9 -0.28 10.01 7.52
C ASP A 9 0.62 9.52 6.39
N LEU A 10 1.32 8.40 6.61
CA LEU A 10 2.38 7.93 5.73
C LEU A 10 1.94 6.75 4.85
N HIS A 11 0.62 6.49 4.72
CA HIS A 11 0.09 5.42 3.88
C HIS A 11 -1.30 5.77 3.35
N MET A 12 -1.40 6.07 2.07
CA MET A 12 -2.67 6.35 1.37
C MET A 12 -2.52 6.20 -0.15
N HIS A 13 -3.65 6.01 -0.83
CA HIS A 13 -3.71 5.67 -2.25
C HIS A 13 -4.53 6.66 -3.06
N SER A 14 -4.08 6.92 -4.28
CA SER A 14 -4.79 7.69 -5.29
C SER A 14 -5.32 6.80 -6.43
N HIS A 15 -5.95 7.42 -7.42
CA HIS A 15 -6.42 6.71 -8.61
C HIS A 15 -5.29 6.16 -9.51
N PHE A 16 -4.02 6.51 -9.24
CA PHE A 16 -2.89 5.88 -9.92
C PHE A 16 -2.65 4.43 -9.48
N SER A 17 -3.31 3.99 -8.41
CA SER A 17 -3.42 2.56 -8.04
C SER A 17 -4.88 2.15 -7.87
N ASP A 18 -5.36 1.99 -6.67
CA ASP A 18 -6.71 1.53 -6.36
C ASP A 18 -7.47 2.45 -5.40
N GLY A 19 -6.96 3.65 -5.17
CA GLY A 19 -7.71 4.74 -4.59
C GLY A 19 -8.70 5.36 -5.60
N THR A 20 -9.65 6.14 -5.10
CA THR A 20 -10.70 6.74 -5.94
C THR A 20 -10.50 8.22 -6.23
N LEU A 21 -9.54 8.87 -5.58
CA LEU A 21 -9.30 10.30 -5.71
C LEU A 21 -8.08 10.59 -6.58
N ALA A 22 -8.12 11.70 -7.31
CA ALA A 22 -6.93 12.28 -7.90
C ALA A 22 -5.93 12.67 -6.80
N PRO A 23 -4.60 12.62 -7.04
CA PRO A 23 -3.61 13.05 -6.06
C PRO A 23 -3.86 14.43 -5.49
N SER A 24 -4.24 15.40 -6.33
CA SER A 24 -4.57 16.75 -5.90
C SER A 24 -5.81 16.82 -4.97
N ASP A 25 -6.87 16.07 -5.28
CA ASP A 25 -8.07 15.99 -4.44
C ASP A 25 -7.77 15.30 -3.10
N LEU A 26 -6.90 14.28 -3.12
CA LEU A 26 -6.44 13.58 -1.92
C LEU A 26 -5.68 14.54 -1.00
N VAL A 27 -4.72 15.30 -1.53
CA VAL A 27 -3.95 16.31 -0.77
C VAL A 27 -4.86 17.36 -0.15
N GLN A 28 -5.85 17.88 -0.89
CA GLN A 28 -6.82 18.84 -0.35
C GLN A 28 -7.62 18.25 0.82
N ARG A 29 -7.96 16.95 0.76
CA ARG A 29 -8.64 16.28 1.88
C ARG A 29 -7.72 16.06 3.07
N VAL A 30 -6.45 15.74 2.82
CA VAL A 30 -5.40 15.63 3.86
C VAL A 30 -5.27 16.96 4.61
N ALA A 31 -5.22 18.08 3.89
CA ALA A 31 -5.18 19.41 4.49
C ALA A 31 -6.41 19.68 5.37
N LYS A 32 -7.62 19.38 4.87
CA LYS A 32 -8.88 19.53 5.60
C LYS A 32 -8.97 18.64 6.84
N ALA A 33 -8.29 17.48 6.83
CA ALA A 33 -8.21 16.58 7.97
C ALA A 33 -7.22 17.06 9.06
N GLY A 34 -6.44 18.11 8.80
CA GLY A 34 -5.46 18.67 9.74
C GLY A 34 -4.12 17.93 9.75
N VAL A 35 -3.88 17.04 8.78
CA VAL A 35 -2.61 16.36 8.58
C VAL A 35 -1.59 17.34 8.01
N LYS A 36 -0.38 17.35 8.55
CA LYS A 36 0.70 18.27 8.18
C LYS A 36 1.78 17.60 7.34
N VAL A 37 1.97 16.29 7.53
CA VAL A 37 2.93 15.48 6.79
C VAL A 37 2.22 14.26 6.21
N MET A 38 2.33 14.04 4.92
CA MET A 38 1.74 12.90 4.24
C MET A 38 2.75 12.17 3.35
N ALA A 39 2.49 10.90 3.07
CA ALA A 39 3.11 10.20 1.95
C ALA A 39 2.00 9.65 1.03
N LEU A 40 2.14 9.85 -0.28
CA LEU A 40 1.34 9.14 -1.26
C LEU A 40 2.06 7.84 -1.60
N THR A 41 1.40 6.71 -1.37
CA THR A 41 2.01 5.37 -1.43
C THR A 41 1.27 4.45 -2.38
N ASP A 42 0.95 4.92 -3.57
CA ASP A 42 0.26 4.14 -4.60
C ASP A 42 0.96 2.78 -4.85
N HIS A 43 0.16 1.75 -5.06
CA HIS A 43 0.67 0.40 -5.34
C HIS A 43 1.49 0.36 -6.63
N ASP A 44 2.77 -0.02 -6.50
CA ASP A 44 3.70 -0.31 -7.60
C ASP A 44 3.84 0.83 -8.62
N THR A 45 3.61 2.08 -8.20
CA THR A 45 3.76 3.26 -9.04
C THR A 45 4.11 4.50 -8.22
N ILE A 46 4.86 5.41 -8.83
CA ILE A 46 5.16 6.74 -8.29
C ILE A 46 4.57 7.87 -9.17
N ALA A 47 3.72 7.50 -10.14
CA ALA A 47 3.22 8.43 -11.15
C ALA A 47 2.39 9.59 -10.55
N GLY A 48 1.72 9.36 -9.41
CA GLY A 48 0.92 10.38 -8.71
C GLY A 48 1.72 11.42 -7.94
N LEU A 49 3.03 11.17 -7.67
CA LEU A 49 3.82 12.03 -6.78
C LEU A 49 3.99 13.46 -7.29
N SER A 50 4.19 13.66 -8.59
CA SER A 50 4.38 14.99 -9.16
C SER A 50 3.14 15.88 -8.97
N GLU A 51 1.94 15.34 -9.23
CA GLU A 51 0.67 16.05 -9.02
C GLU A 51 0.43 16.32 -7.54
N ALA A 52 0.63 15.30 -6.69
CA ALA A 52 0.48 15.43 -5.24
C ALA A 52 1.41 16.51 -4.68
N ARG A 53 2.66 16.58 -5.13
CA ARG A 53 3.66 17.56 -4.69
C ARG A 53 3.25 18.97 -5.02
N ALA A 54 2.81 19.21 -6.27
CA ALA A 54 2.35 20.52 -6.70
C ALA A 54 1.16 21.02 -5.86
N GLU A 55 0.25 20.13 -5.45
CA GLU A 55 -0.87 20.50 -4.60
C GLU A 55 -0.46 20.62 -3.12
N ALA A 56 0.43 19.76 -2.62
CA ALA A 56 0.95 19.83 -1.25
C ALA A 56 1.64 21.17 -0.98
N ASP A 57 2.44 21.65 -1.93
CA ASP A 57 3.07 22.98 -1.86
C ASP A 57 2.03 24.10 -1.73
N ARG A 58 0.92 24.03 -2.50
CA ARG A 58 -0.19 25.01 -2.42
C ARG A 58 -0.92 24.97 -1.09
N GLN A 59 -1.05 23.79 -0.49
CA GLN A 59 -1.75 23.58 0.78
C GLN A 59 -0.85 23.74 2.02
N GLY A 60 0.47 23.90 1.84
CA GLY A 60 1.42 23.98 2.94
C GLY A 60 1.59 22.64 3.68
N ILE A 61 1.41 21.51 2.98
CA ILE A 61 1.58 20.15 3.47
C ILE A 61 2.98 19.66 3.09
N ALA A 62 3.70 19.04 4.02
CA ALA A 62 4.93 18.33 3.71
C ALA A 62 4.62 16.99 3.06
N LEU A 63 4.90 16.84 1.76
CA LEU A 63 4.78 15.57 1.05
C LEU A 63 6.11 14.81 1.09
N VAL A 64 6.08 13.62 1.65
CA VAL A 64 7.14 12.62 1.59
C VAL A 64 6.93 11.76 0.34
N SER A 65 7.98 11.52 -0.45
CA SER A 65 7.93 10.55 -1.56
C SER A 65 7.56 9.18 -1.01
N GLY A 66 6.53 8.56 -1.56
CA GLY A 66 6.02 7.27 -1.10
C GLY A 66 5.72 6.32 -2.26
N VAL A 67 5.78 5.03 -1.98
CA VAL A 67 5.32 3.93 -2.84
C VAL A 67 5.00 2.73 -1.99
N GLU A 68 3.97 1.97 -2.32
CA GLU A 68 3.73 0.64 -1.72
C GLU A 68 4.07 -0.44 -2.75
N LEU A 69 5.22 -1.09 -2.58
CA LEU A 69 5.69 -2.15 -3.47
C LEU A 69 5.08 -3.50 -3.11
N THR A 70 4.59 -4.22 -4.12
CA THR A 70 4.18 -5.61 -3.98
C THR A 70 5.42 -6.51 -4.08
N CYS A 71 5.67 -7.31 -3.04
CA CYS A 71 6.82 -8.22 -2.95
C CYS A 71 6.39 -9.66 -2.64
N ASP A 72 7.23 -10.61 -3.02
CA ASP A 72 7.15 -12.00 -2.58
C ASP A 72 8.08 -12.25 -1.40
N TRP A 73 7.57 -12.90 -0.37
CA TRP A 73 8.35 -13.43 0.72
C TRP A 73 7.96 -14.90 0.97
N ASN A 74 8.82 -15.81 0.61
CA ASN A 74 8.61 -17.26 0.77
C ASN A 74 7.25 -17.75 0.18
N GLY A 75 6.89 -17.26 -1.03
CA GLY A 75 5.66 -17.59 -1.74
C GLY A 75 4.41 -16.87 -1.17
N ARG A 76 4.60 -15.87 -0.32
CA ARG A 76 3.56 -15.00 0.22
C ARG A 76 3.72 -13.59 -0.33
N MET A 77 2.64 -13.06 -0.86
CA MET A 77 2.59 -11.65 -1.24
C MET A 77 2.53 -10.80 0.03
N ILE A 78 3.46 -9.87 0.14
CA ILE A 78 3.54 -8.84 1.17
C ILE A 78 3.69 -7.48 0.52
N HIS A 79 3.50 -6.42 1.29
CA HIS A 79 3.69 -5.05 0.81
C HIS A 79 4.79 -4.35 1.61
N LEU A 80 5.57 -3.55 0.91
CA LEU A 80 6.68 -2.78 1.43
C LEU A 80 6.47 -1.30 1.11
N VAL A 81 6.25 -0.48 2.13
CA VAL A 81 6.15 0.96 1.96
C VAL A 81 7.55 1.56 1.90
N GLY A 82 7.88 2.17 0.77
CA GLY A 82 9.07 2.99 0.61
C GLY A 82 8.75 4.45 0.91
N LEU A 83 9.58 5.11 1.72
CA LEU A 83 9.37 6.50 2.14
C LEU A 83 10.64 7.32 2.00
N GLY A 84 10.51 8.57 1.53
CA GLY A 84 11.60 9.56 1.51
C GLY A 84 12.73 9.24 0.54
N PHE A 85 12.45 8.51 -0.53
CA PHE A 85 13.42 8.17 -1.58
C PHE A 85 13.53 9.27 -2.64
N ASP A 86 14.64 9.27 -3.38
CA ASP A 86 14.82 10.09 -4.59
C ASP A 86 13.96 9.53 -5.74
N GLU A 87 12.90 10.24 -6.10
CA GLU A 87 11.96 9.88 -7.19
C GLU A 87 12.66 9.78 -8.57
N ASN A 88 13.80 10.45 -8.75
CA ASN A 88 14.56 10.48 -9.98
C ASN A 88 15.66 9.41 -10.04
N HIS A 89 15.78 8.57 -9.02
CA HIS A 89 16.79 7.52 -9.00
C HIS A 89 16.63 6.58 -10.21
N PRO A 90 17.71 6.31 -10.98
CA PRO A 90 17.63 5.65 -12.28
C PRO A 90 17.12 4.22 -12.25
N ALA A 91 17.05 3.56 -11.09
CA ALA A 91 16.50 2.22 -10.96
C ALA A 91 14.95 2.19 -10.98
N PHE A 92 14.26 3.28 -10.64
CA PHE A 92 12.80 3.30 -10.57
C PHE A 92 12.10 3.00 -11.90
N PRO A 93 12.43 3.65 -13.03
CA PRO A 93 11.68 3.44 -14.27
C PRO A 93 11.60 1.98 -14.71
N ALA A 94 12.74 1.28 -14.71
CA ALA A 94 12.78 -0.13 -15.10
C ALA A 94 12.05 -1.04 -14.11
N TYR A 95 12.18 -0.78 -12.81
CA TYR A 95 11.50 -1.56 -11.78
C TYR A 95 9.98 -1.35 -11.82
N MET A 96 9.51 -0.10 -11.94
CA MET A 96 8.09 0.20 -12.08
C MET A 96 7.51 -0.43 -13.35
N GLN A 97 8.20 -0.35 -14.49
CA GLN A 97 7.72 -1.01 -15.72
C GLN A 97 7.60 -2.51 -15.55
N HIS A 98 8.55 -3.15 -14.87
CA HIS A 98 8.46 -4.58 -14.57
C HIS A 98 7.22 -4.92 -13.72
N LEU A 99 6.91 -4.12 -12.70
CA LEU A 99 5.70 -4.32 -11.87
C LEU A 99 4.41 -4.09 -12.65
N ILE A 100 4.37 -3.09 -13.52
CA ILE A 100 3.26 -2.85 -14.45
C ILE A 100 3.00 -4.10 -15.30
N ASP A 101 4.04 -4.65 -15.93
CA ASP A 101 3.94 -5.84 -16.78
C ASP A 101 3.43 -7.06 -15.99
N LEU A 102 3.90 -7.24 -14.75
CA LEU A 102 3.43 -8.31 -13.87
C LEU A 102 1.94 -8.15 -13.50
N ARG A 103 1.50 -6.92 -13.21
CA ARG A 103 0.10 -6.62 -12.92
C ARG A 103 -0.80 -6.90 -14.11
N TYR A 104 -0.42 -6.49 -15.31
CA TYR A 104 -1.18 -6.78 -16.54
C TYR A 104 -1.26 -8.28 -16.80
N LYS A 105 -0.14 -9.01 -16.75
CA LYS A 105 -0.12 -10.48 -16.91
C LYS A 105 -1.01 -11.18 -15.88
N ARG A 106 -1.00 -10.70 -14.63
CA ARG A 106 -1.86 -11.22 -13.58
C ARG A 106 -3.33 -10.94 -13.86
N ALA A 107 -3.66 -9.72 -14.30
CA ALA A 107 -5.02 -9.32 -14.64
C ALA A 107 -5.61 -10.18 -15.77
N GLU A 108 -4.84 -10.44 -16.83
CA GLU A 108 -5.24 -11.35 -17.90
C GLU A 108 -5.56 -12.75 -17.38
N LYS A 109 -4.72 -13.30 -16.50
CA LYS A 109 -4.96 -14.62 -15.89
C LYS A 109 -6.18 -14.63 -14.95
N ILE A 110 -6.43 -13.54 -14.23
CA ILE A 110 -7.65 -13.40 -13.39
C ILE A 110 -8.89 -13.45 -14.29
N ALA A 111 -8.91 -12.65 -15.35
CA ALA A 111 -10.02 -12.60 -16.30
C ALA A 111 -10.28 -13.99 -16.94
N GLU A 112 -9.22 -14.62 -17.47
CA GLU A 112 -9.31 -15.97 -18.07
C GLU A 112 -9.95 -16.99 -17.10
N ARG A 113 -9.54 -16.97 -15.82
CA ARG A 113 -10.10 -17.90 -14.82
C ARG A 113 -11.57 -17.61 -14.50
N LEU A 114 -11.94 -16.33 -14.39
CA LEU A 114 -13.32 -15.93 -14.13
C LEU A 114 -14.24 -16.23 -15.33
N GLU A 115 -13.76 -16.00 -16.55
CA GLU A 115 -14.49 -16.34 -17.79
C GLU A 115 -14.68 -17.86 -17.93
N LYS A 116 -13.65 -18.66 -17.69
CA LYS A 116 -13.74 -20.15 -17.69
C LYS A 116 -14.75 -20.68 -16.67
N LYS A 117 -14.98 -19.95 -15.59
CA LYS A 117 -16.02 -20.28 -14.58
C LYS A 117 -17.40 -19.74 -14.96
N GLY A 118 -17.56 -19.11 -16.11
CA GLY A 118 -18.83 -18.54 -16.58
C GLY A 118 -19.29 -17.32 -15.76
N VAL A 119 -18.36 -16.67 -15.06
CA VAL A 119 -18.71 -15.54 -14.17
C VAL A 119 -19.09 -14.32 -14.99
N ALA A 120 -18.26 -13.90 -15.92
CA ALA A 120 -18.54 -12.77 -16.82
C ALA A 120 -17.59 -12.81 -18.03
N SER A 121 -18.14 -12.59 -19.24
CA SER A 121 -17.35 -12.22 -20.41
C SER A 121 -16.95 -10.75 -20.34
N HIS A 122 -15.83 -10.38 -20.92
CA HIS A 122 -15.32 -9.00 -20.96
C HIS A 122 -14.98 -8.36 -19.60
N ILE A 123 -14.78 -9.18 -18.57
CA ILE A 123 -14.47 -8.65 -17.22
C ILE A 123 -13.13 -7.90 -17.20
N LEU A 124 -12.15 -8.28 -18.02
CA LEU A 124 -10.86 -7.59 -18.12
C LEU A 124 -11.04 -6.15 -18.60
N GLU A 125 -11.84 -5.95 -19.66
CA GLU A 125 -12.07 -4.61 -20.21
C GLU A 125 -12.81 -3.72 -19.21
N THR A 126 -13.77 -4.28 -18.49
CA THR A 126 -14.47 -3.56 -17.42
C THR A 126 -13.53 -3.19 -16.28
N ALA A 127 -12.66 -4.13 -15.84
CA ALA A 127 -11.68 -3.87 -14.80
C ALA A 127 -10.63 -2.82 -15.24
N LYS A 128 -10.15 -2.86 -16.48
CA LYS A 128 -9.26 -1.84 -17.05
C LYS A 128 -9.90 -0.46 -17.07
N ARG A 129 -11.17 -0.35 -17.37
CA ARG A 129 -11.89 0.92 -17.33
C ARG A 129 -11.94 1.51 -15.91
N PHE A 130 -12.14 0.67 -14.88
CA PHE A 130 -12.07 1.12 -13.49
C PHE A 130 -10.65 1.50 -13.06
N ALA A 131 -9.63 0.83 -13.57
CA ALA A 131 -8.24 1.18 -13.30
C ALA A 131 -7.82 2.49 -14.00
N GLY A 132 -8.49 2.86 -15.13
CA GLY A 132 -8.13 4.05 -15.89
C GLY A 132 -6.67 4.03 -16.32
N GLU A 133 -5.91 5.05 -15.96
CA GLU A 133 -4.45 5.15 -16.17
C GLU A 133 -3.64 4.53 -15.02
N GLY A 134 -4.31 4.07 -13.96
CA GLY A 134 -3.69 3.52 -12.77
C GLY A 134 -3.30 2.05 -12.89
N GLN A 135 -2.71 1.53 -11.81
CA GLN A 135 -2.29 0.13 -11.72
C GLN A 135 -3.48 -0.81 -11.56
N ILE A 136 -3.68 -1.71 -12.52
CA ILE A 136 -4.78 -2.68 -12.43
C ILE A 136 -4.56 -3.68 -11.29
N GLY A 137 -5.58 -3.87 -10.45
CA GLY A 137 -5.57 -4.76 -9.30
C GLY A 137 -6.90 -5.46 -9.06
N ARG A 138 -6.93 -6.36 -8.07
CA ARG A 138 -8.16 -7.08 -7.69
C ARG A 138 -9.32 -6.17 -7.29
N PRO A 139 -9.12 -4.99 -6.65
CA PRO A 139 -10.22 -4.06 -6.38
C PRO A 139 -10.98 -3.64 -7.64
N HIS A 140 -10.29 -3.41 -8.77
CA HIS A 140 -10.92 -3.06 -10.04
C HIS A 140 -11.76 -4.22 -10.62
N PHE A 141 -11.31 -5.47 -10.43
CA PHE A 141 -12.15 -6.64 -10.75
C PHE A 141 -13.37 -6.75 -9.84
N ALA A 142 -13.25 -6.39 -8.56
CA ALA A 142 -14.38 -6.35 -7.65
C ALA A 142 -15.43 -5.32 -8.09
N GLN A 143 -14.99 -4.12 -8.48
CA GLN A 143 -15.86 -3.08 -9.06
C GLN A 143 -16.52 -3.57 -10.35
N ALA A 144 -15.76 -4.25 -11.22
CA ALA A 144 -16.29 -4.84 -12.44
C ALA A 144 -17.36 -5.91 -12.16
N LEU A 145 -17.15 -6.76 -11.17
CA LEU A 145 -18.14 -7.77 -10.76
C LEU A 145 -19.43 -7.13 -10.22
N ILE A 146 -19.33 -6.03 -9.49
CA ILE A 146 -20.50 -5.26 -9.00
C ILE A 146 -21.26 -4.67 -10.19
N GLU A 147 -20.57 -3.98 -11.11
CA GLU A 147 -21.21 -3.38 -12.29
C GLU A 147 -21.90 -4.41 -13.17
N LEU A 148 -21.29 -5.58 -13.33
CA LEU A 148 -21.84 -6.70 -14.10
C LEU A 148 -22.96 -7.48 -13.36
N GLY A 149 -23.36 -7.01 -12.17
CA GLY A 149 -24.43 -7.59 -11.37
C GLY A 149 -24.13 -9.00 -10.84
N LYS A 150 -22.85 -9.37 -10.70
CA LYS A 150 -22.42 -10.68 -10.19
C LYS A 150 -22.35 -10.73 -8.68
N VAL A 151 -22.14 -9.59 -8.05
CA VAL A 151 -22.09 -9.36 -6.61
C VAL A 151 -22.68 -8.00 -6.27
N THR A 152 -22.98 -7.77 -4.99
CA THR A 152 -23.57 -6.52 -4.50
C THR A 152 -22.58 -5.65 -3.73
N SER A 153 -21.41 -6.20 -3.37
CA SER A 153 -20.40 -5.49 -2.58
C SER A 153 -18.98 -5.95 -2.91
N MET A 154 -18.01 -5.10 -2.57
CA MET A 154 -16.59 -5.43 -2.65
C MET A 154 -16.25 -6.66 -1.82
N GLN A 155 -16.79 -6.76 -0.59
CA GLN A 155 -16.55 -7.91 0.29
C GLN A 155 -17.03 -9.20 -0.36
N GLU A 156 -18.25 -9.22 -0.91
CA GLU A 156 -18.79 -10.38 -1.62
C GLU A 156 -17.95 -10.78 -2.84
N ALA A 157 -17.38 -9.79 -3.56
CA ALA A 157 -16.49 -10.07 -4.69
C ALA A 157 -15.20 -10.77 -4.23
N PHE A 158 -14.63 -10.34 -3.10
CA PHE A 158 -13.44 -10.99 -2.54
C PHE A 158 -13.76 -12.38 -1.97
N ASP A 159 -14.85 -12.53 -1.25
CA ASP A 159 -15.23 -13.80 -0.61
C ASP A 159 -15.52 -14.91 -1.65
N ASN A 160 -16.14 -14.56 -2.79
CA ASN A 160 -16.62 -15.53 -3.76
C ASN A 160 -15.69 -15.70 -4.98
N TYR A 161 -14.93 -14.66 -5.36
CA TYR A 161 -14.24 -14.65 -6.65
C TYR A 161 -12.77 -14.30 -6.61
N LEU A 162 -12.31 -13.37 -5.75
CA LEU A 162 -11.00 -12.74 -5.85
C LEU A 162 -10.06 -13.04 -4.67
N GLY A 163 -10.61 -13.51 -3.56
CA GLY A 163 -9.86 -13.81 -2.35
C GLY A 163 -9.09 -15.13 -2.43
N GLN A 164 -8.40 -15.46 -1.35
CA GLN A 164 -7.57 -16.66 -1.26
C GLN A 164 -8.38 -17.94 -1.55
N GLY A 165 -7.88 -18.76 -2.46
CA GLY A 165 -8.54 -20.01 -2.88
C GLY A 165 -9.70 -19.84 -3.87
N CYS A 166 -10.09 -18.61 -4.20
CA CYS A 166 -11.12 -18.31 -5.19
C CYS A 166 -10.57 -18.36 -6.62
N PRO A 167 -11.45 -18.39 -7.66
CA PRO A 167 -11.01 -18.44 -9.07
C PRO A 167 -10.03 -17.33 -9.45
N GLY A 168 -10.23 -16.10 -8.96
CA GLY A 168 -9.37 -14.94 -9.20
C GLY A 168 -8.12 -14.88 -8.32
N ASP A 169 -7.88 -15.87 -7.45
CA ASP A 169 -6.63 -15.98 -6.69
C ASP A 169 -5.49 -16.42 -7.60
N VAL A 170 -4.95 -15.48 -8.34
CA VAL A 170 -3.83 -15.66 -9.25
C VAL A 170 -2.55 -15.20 -8.60
N LYS A 171 -1.58 -16.10 -8.45
CA LYS A 171 -0.22 -15.76 -8.05
C LYS A 171 0.53 -15.15 -9.24
N ALA A 172 1.36 -14.15 -8.95
CA ALA A 172 2.33 -13.58 -9.87
C ALA A 172 3.73 -13.76 -9.29
N GLU A 173 4.75 -13.74 -10.14
CA GLU A 173 6.15 -13.80 -9.75
C GLU A 173 6.63 -12.38 -9.37
N TRP A 174 6.16 -11.89 -8.21
CA TRP A 174 6.56 -10.59 -7.72
C TRP A 174 8.05 -10.54 -7.39
N PRO A 175 8.69 -9.37 -7.46
CA PRO A 175 10.03 -9.18 -6.94
C PRO A 175 10.13 -9.65 -5.48
N THR A 176 11.28 -10.14 -5.08
CA THR A 176 11.47 -10.58 -3.69
C THR A 176 11.46 -9.39 -2.73
N LEU A 177 11.20 -9.64 -1.45
CA LEU A 177 11.34 -8.66 -0.38
C LEU A 177 12.69 -7.93 -0.46
N GLU A 178 13.79 -8.68 -0.64
CA GLU A 178 15.14 -8.13 -0.74
C GLU A 178 15.29 -7.17 -1.92
N GLN A 179 14.76 -7.51 -3.10
CA GLN A 179 14.80 -6.64 -4.28
C GLN A 179 14.03 -5.32 -4.05
N GLY A 180 12.86 -5.39 -3.39
CA GLY A 180 12.10 -4.19 -3.02
C GLY A 180 12.85 -3.30 -2.03
N VAL A 181 13.45 -3.90 -0.99
CA VAL A 181 14.27 -3.18 -0.02
C VAL A 181 15.46 -2.53 -0.71
N GLN A 182 16.19 -3.27 -1.54
CA GLN A 182 17.37 -2.76 -2.24
C GLN A 182 17.05 -1.56 -3.15
N LEU A 183 15.91 -1.58 -3.86
CA LEU A 183 15.47 -0.44 -4.68
C LEU A 183 15.30 0.81 -3.81
N ILE A 184 14.52 0.70 -2.72
CA ILE A 184 14.21 1.83 -1.83
C ILE A 184 15.49 2.35 -1.18
N LYS A 185 16.36 1.46 -0.69
CA LYS A 185 17.63 1.83 -0.05
C LYS A 185 18.62 2.45 -1.01
N ALA A 186 18.73 1.96 -2.24
CA ALA A 186 19.60 2.55 -3.27
C ALA A 186 19.18 4.00 -3.59
N ALA A 187 17.89 4.30 -3.54
CA ALA A 187 17.34 5.64 -3.72
C ALA A 187 17.34 6.50 -2.44
N GLY A 188 17.99 6.06 -1.36
CA GLY A 188 18.14 6.80 -0.11
C GLY A 188 16.91 6.76 0.83
N GLY A 189 15.89 5.98 0.50
CA GLY A 189 14.64 5.89 1.25
C GLY A 189 14.69 4.96 2.46
N MET A 190 13.56 4.91 3.15
CA MET A 190 13.26 3.97 4.24
C MET A 190 12.30 2.89 3.74
N ALA A 191 12.60 1.61 4.02
CA ALA A 191 11.81 0.46 3.64
C ALA A 191 11.06 -0.09 4.87
N ILE A 192 9.72 -0.02 4.84
CA ILE A 192 8.83 -0.27 5.97
C ILE A 192 7.86 -1.41 5.61
N LEU A 193 7.75 -2.44 6.44
CA LEU A 193 6.74 -3.49 6.26
C LEU A 193 5.34 -2.92 6.48
N ALA A 194 4.50 -2.97 5.44
CA ALA A 194 3.14 -2.43 5.48
C ALA A 194 2.18 -3.36 6.26
N HIS A 195 1.25 -2.79 7.02
CA HIS A 195 0.10 -3.45 7.70
C HIS A 195 0.29 -4.94 8.06
N PRO A 196 1.31 -5.30 8.86
CA PRO A 196 1.79 -6.68 9.01
C PRO A 196 0.76 -7.70 9.51
N THR A 197 -0.30 -7.28 10.21
CA THR A 197 -1.32 -8.22 10.70
C THR A 197 -2.39 -8.56 9.65
N LYS A 198 -2.37 -7.91 8.46
CA LYS A 198 -3.27 -8.26 7.35
C LYS A 198 -2.84 -9.51 6.57
N TYR A 199 -1.64 -10.05 6.81
CA TYR A 199 -1.11 -11.21 6.05
C TYR A 199 -1.57 -12.57 6.55
N ASN A 200 -2.46 -12.66 7.53
CA ASN A 200 -2.95 -13.92 8.09
C ASN A 200 -1.81 -14.88 8.47
N MET A 201 -0.80 -14.41 9.19
CA MET A 201 0.31 -15.19 9.69
C MET A 201 0.44 -15.10 11.22
N THR A 202 1.07 -16.10 11.83
CA THR A 202 1.37 -16.07 13.26
C THR A 202 2.44 -15.03 13.57
N PHE A 203 2.48 -14.52 14.79
CA PHE A 203 3.57 -13.61 15.24
C PHE A 203 4.96 -14.26 15.18
N THR A 204 5.06 -15.60 15.25
CA THR A 204 6.32 -16.29 15.01
C THR A 204 6.78 -16.09 13.58
N LYS A 205 5.89 -16.28 12.62
CA LYS A 205 6.18 -16.08 11.20
C LYS A 205 6.43 -14.60 10.85
N LEU A 206 5.74 -13.69 11.53
CA LEU A 206 5.98 -12.26 11.39
C LEU A 206 7.37 -11.84 11.91
N ARG A 207 7.85 -12.47 13.00
CA ARG A 207 9.24 -12.26 13.47
C ARG A 207 10.28 -12.73 12.46
N GLU A 208 10.06 -13.85 11.78
CA GLU A 208 10.92 -14.30 10.69
C GLU A 208 10.94 -13.29 9.54
N LEU A 209 9.75 -12.83 9.09
CA LEU A 209 9.65 -11.80 8.06
C LEU A 209 10.38 -10.51 8.45
N MET A 210 10.24 -10.06 9.71
CA MET A 210 10.95 -8.89 10.19
C MET A 210 12.46 -9.08 10.23
N SER A 211 12.95 -10.26 10.62
CA SER A 211 14.38 -10.58 10.57
C SER A 211 14.90 -10.48 9.13
N ASP A 212 14.23 -11.16 8.18
CA ASP A 212 14.61 -11.14 6.77
C ASP A 212 14.56 -9.72 6.18
N LEU A 213 13.56 -8.90 6.58
CA LEU A 213 13.49 -7.49 6.18
C LEU A 213 14.70 -6.68 6.66
N LEU A 214 15.06 -6.82 7.94
CA LEU A 214 16.18 -6.09 8.54
C LEU A 214 17.52 -6.56 7.99
N ASP A 215 17.68 -7.88 7.76
CA ASP A 215 18.86 -8.47 7.14
C ASP A 215 19.05 -7.98 5.70
N ALA A 216 17.94 -7.72 4.97
CA ALA A 216 17.97 -7.09 3.65
C ALA A 216 18.28 -5.57 3.69
N GLY A 217 18.35 -4.96 4.86
CA GLY A 217 18.58 -3.53 5.06
C GLY A 217 17.31 -2.69 5.22
N GLY A 218 16.16 -3.33 5.46
CA GLY A 218 14.91 -2.63 5.78
C GLY A 218 14.96 -1.88 7.10
N ASP A 219 14.06 -0.94 7.31
CA ASP A 219 14.15 0.01 8.41
C ASP A 219 13.10 -0.23 9.52
N GLY A 220 11.93 -0.80 9.21
CA GLY A 220 10.88 -0.93 10.23
C GLY A 220 9.55 -1.49 9.73
N LEU A 221 8.50 -1.23 10.50
CA LEU A 221 7.15 -1.73 10.23
C LEU A 221 6.06 -0.73 10.61
N GLU A 222 4.89 -0.86 10.00
CA GLU A 222 3.70 -0.16 10.46
C GLU A 222 3.13 -0.81 11.72
N VAL A 223 2.81 0.03 12.71
CA VAL A 223 2.20 -0.38 13.98
C VAL A 223 0.79 0.14 14.19
N ALA A 224 0.38 1.13 13.39
CA ALA A 224 -0.92 1.77 13.49
C ALA A 224 -1.52 2.01 12.10
N TYR A 225 -2.60 1.30 11.82
CA TYR A 225 -3.38 1.32 10.58
C TYR A 225 -4.81 0.80 10.85
N PRO A 226 -5.79 1.04 9.96
CA PRO A 226 -7.15 0.56 10.15
C PRO A 226 -7.24 -0.97 10.29
N GLY A 227 -7.96 -1.42 11.31
CA GLY A 227 -8.18 -2.84 11.59
C GLY A 227 -7.12 -3.51 12.48
N VAL A 228 -6.02 -2.82 12.83
CA VAL A 228 -5.12 -3.35 13.86
C VAL A 228 -5.81 -3.32 15.22
N THR A 229 -5.85 -4.47 15.90
CA THR A 229 -6.41 -4.56 17.25
C THR A 229 -5.43 -4.04 18.30
N PRO A 230 -5.87 -3.57 19.48
CA PRO A 230 -4.97 -3.13 20.55
C PRO A 230 -3.95 -4.21 20.95
N GLY A 231 -4.36 -5.48 20.98
CA GLY A 231 -3.46 -6.60 21.27
C GLY A 231 -2.40 -6.80 20.19
N HIS A 232 -2.78 -6.72 18.93
CA HIS A 232 -1.84 -6.81 17.82
C HIS A 232 -0.88 -5.61 17.80
N GLN A 233 -1.40 -4.38 17.97
CA GLN A 233 -0.56 -3.18 18.04
C GLN A 233 0.50 -3.29 19.15
N HIS A 234 0.12 -3.76 20.34
CA HIS A 234 1.04 -3.99 21.44
C HIS A 234 2.16 -4.98 21.09
N GLU A 235 1.83 -6.10 20.43
CA GLU A 235 2.84 -7.08 19.98
C GLU A 235 3.73 -6.52 18.86
N LEU A 236 3.21 -5.68 17.95
CA LEU A 236 4.00 -5.00 16.92
C LEU A 236 4.98 -4.00 17.53
N LEU A 237 4.55 -3.20 18.51
CA LEU A 237 5.41 -2.27 19.25
C LEU A 237 6.51 -3.01 20.01
N LYS A 238 6.19 -4.13 20.67
CA LYS A 238 7.20 -4.99 21.30
C LYS A 238 8.20 -5.55 20.29
N LEU A 239 7.72 -5.96 19.10
CA LEU A 239 8.58 -6.44 18.05
C LEU A 239 9.52 -5.33 17.58
N ALA A 240 9.01 -4.14 17.30
CA ALA A 240 9.82 -2.99 16.91
C ALA A 240 10.88 -2.62 17.95
N SER A 241 10.51 -2.56 19.22
CA SER A 241 11.43 -2.24 20.32
C SER A 241 12.55 -3.28 20.45
N ARG A 242 12.22 -4.59 20.36
CA ARG A 242 13.22 -5.66 20.45
C ARG A 242 14.18 -5.71 19.26
N SER A 243 13.70 -5.30 18.10
CA SER A 243 14.49 -5.25 16.86
C SER A 243 15.18 -3.90 16.65
N GLU A 244 15.00 -2.95 17.58
CA GLU A 244 15.51 -1.58 17.50
C GLU A 244 15.19 -0.86 16.18
N CYS A 245 14.07 -1.21 15.54
CA CYS A 245 13.66 -0.70 14.25
C CYS A 245 12.66 0.48 14.37
N TRP A 246 12.43 1.17 13.26
CA TRP A 246 11.52 2.29 13.16
C TRP A 246 10.06 1.83 13.09
N VAL A 247 9.15 2.66 13.60
CA VAL A 247 7.71 2.44 13.47
C VAL A 247 7.06 3.51 12.59
N SER A 248 6.12 3.07 11.75
CA SER A 248 5.32 3.92 10.89
C SER A 248 3.83 3.77 11.19
N ALA A 249 3.05 4.71 10.68
CA ALA A 249 1.60 4.69 10.75
C ALA A 249 0.98 5.37 9.55
N GLY A 250 -0.20 4.90 9.14
CA GLY A 250 -0.97 5.49 8.07
C GLY A 250 -2.41 5.02 8.07
N SER A 251 -3.25 5.75 7.37
CA SER A 251 -4.67 5.44 7.26
C SER A 251 -4.98 4.33 6.27
N ASP A 252 -4.06 3.99 5.38
CA ASP A 252 -4.30 3.08 4.26
C ASP A 252 -5.60 3.45 3.51
N PHE A 253 -5.75 4.78 3.30
CA PHE A 253 -6.96 5.36 2.74
C PHE A 253 -7.03 5.15 1.24
N HIS A 254 -8.17 4.64 0.75
CA HIS A 254 -8.42 4.43 -0.67
C HIS A 254 -9.63 5.22 -1.18
N SER A 255 -10.67 5.44 -0.33
CA SER A 255 -11.90 6.08 -0.78
C SER A 255 -12.62 6.76 0.37
N PRO A 256 -13.26 7.93 0.12
CA PRO A 256 -14.13 8.58 1.09
C PRO A 256 -15.39 7.78 1.42
N ASP A 257 -15.75 6.80 0.58
CA ASP A 257 -16.92 5.94 0.79
C ASP A 257 -16.62 4.79 1.78
N GLN A 258 -15.36 4.55 2.10
CA GLN A 258 -14.94 3.56 3.08
C GLN A 258 -15.09 4.14 4.49
N ARG A 259 -16.08 3.65 5.25
CA ARG A 259 -16.42 4.17 6.59
C ARG A 259 -15.44 3.76 7.70
N TRP A 260 -14.57 2.78 7.45
CA TRP A 260 -13.63 2.22 8.43
C TRP A 260 -12.24 2.85 8.38
N THR A 261 -11.99 3.75 7.42
CA THR A 261 -10.74 4.49 7.29
C THR A 261 -11.03 5.97 7.07
N SER A 262 -10.15 6.82 7.56
CA SER A 262 -10.17 8.27 7.35
C SER A 262 -8.76 8.81 7.43
N LEU A 263 -8.44 9.80 6.62
CA LEU A 263 -7.13 10.44 6.57
C LEU A 263 -6.70 10.95 7.96
N GLY A 264 -5.48 10.66 8.35
CA GLY A 264 -4.89 10.98 9.65
C GLY A 264 -5.50 10.22 10.84
N ARG A 265 -6.31 9.17 10.59
CA ARG A 265 -6.97 8.39 11.64
C ARG A 265 -6.48 6.96 11.69
N TYR A 266 -5.73 6.65 12.71
CA TYR A 266 -5.24 5.33 13.07
C TYR A 266 -5.09 5.23 14.61
N PRO A 267 -4.96 4.04 15.20
CA PRO A 267 -4.80 3.90 16.66
C PRO A 267 -3.56 4.64 17.16
N LEU A 268 -3.72 5.36 18.28
CA LEU A 268 -2.60 6.05 18.92
C LEU A 268 -1.58 5.03 19.42
N PHE A 269 -0.30 5.43 19.41
CA PHE A 269 0.80 4.62 19.89
C PHE A 269 1.87 5.52 20.51
N ASP A 270 2.78 4.91 21.27
CA ASP A 270 3.96 5.56 21.82
C ASP A 270 5.19 4.71 21.47
N ALA A 271 6.20 5.34 20.88
CA ALA A 271 7.42 4.67 20.45
C ALA A 271 8.60 5.67 20.39
N GLU A 272 9.80 5.17 20.64
CA GLU A 272 11.02 5.98 20.66
C GLU A 272 11.55 6.34 19.26
N ARG A 273 11.20 5.55 18.23
CA ARG A 273 11.71 5.70 16.85
C ARG A 273 10.54 5.75 15.87
N VAL A 274 10.02 6.94 15.63
CA VAL A 274 8.93 7.13 14.66
C VAL A 274 9.49 7.62 13.33
N VAL A 275 9.10 6.97 12.23
CA VAL A 275 9.62 7.25 10.88
C VAL A 275 9.52 8.72 10.49
N VAL A 276 8.40 9.39 10.83
CA VAL A 276 8.21 10.80 10.51
C VAL A 276 9.26 11.72 11.15
N GLU A 277 9.82 11.36 12.29
CA GLU A 277 10.88 12.12 12.94
C GLU A 277 12.16 12.14 12.09
N ARG A 278 12.51 11.00 11.50
CA ARG A 278 13.67 10.87 10.61
C ARG A 278 13.46 11.54 9.26
N LEU A 279 12.23 11.53 8.76
CA LEU A 279 11.89 12.14 7.46
C LEU A 279 11.79 13.66 7.53
N CYS A 280 11.55 14.23 8.72
CA CYS A 280 11.42 15.68 8.95
C CYS A 280 12.65 16.30 9.66
N ALA A 281 13.69 15.53 9.95
CA ALA A 281 14.93 16.01 10.56
C ALA A 281 15.86 16.65 9.51
#